data_17f03fb93c5da1a13475c672c36eca3d
#
_entry.id   17f03fb93c5da1a13475c672c36eca3d
#
_cell.length_a   1.000
_cell.length_b   1.000
_cell.length_c   1.000
_cell.angle_alpha   90.00
_cell.angle_beta   90.00
_cell.angle_gamma   90.00
#
_symmetry.space_group_name_H-M   'P 1'
#
loop_
_entity.id
_entity.type
_entity.pdbx_description
1 polymer ?
#
loop_
_entity_poly.entity_id
_entity_poly.type
_entity_poly.pdbx_seq_one_letter_code
_entity_poly.pdbx_strand_id
1 'polypeptide(L)'
;MAATVPSRGLAVRQFRFWLTDYRRTWRGSIYSSLLNPVLFLGAMGLGLGKLVDAHGTASLGGVSYLVFLAPGLLAATGMQTAVGESTYPVFASVKWTKTYLAASASPLRPADVLRGHLLFVTLRLTMNCGIFIAVAAALGAVDSGWIVAALPVAVLTGLAFAAPIEAWAVTRTRDTSFAVIFRFGMIPMFLFSGVFFPITQLPAWIRPVAYLTPLWHGVALCRALSLGTATPGGALVHVGYLALWAAAGMAAGHRTYQRRLYA
;
A
#
# COMPACT_ATOMS: atom_id res chain seq x y z
N MET A 1 -43.76 2.96 -3.30
CA MET A 1 -42.86 3.36 -2.16
C MET A 1 -41.68 2.41 -2.12
N ALA A 2 -40.53 2.81 -2.62
CA ALA A 2 -39.29 2.02 -2.52
C ALA A 2 -38.78 2.14 -1.06
N ALA A 3 -38.80 1.03 -0.34
CA ALA A 3 -38.21 0.98 1.00
C ALA A 3 -36.78 1.42 0.92
N THR A 4 -36.42 2.53 1.58
CA THR A 4 -35.07 3.01 1.72
C THR A 4 -34.28 2.02 2.58
N VAL A 5 -33.56 1.09 1.94
CA VAL A 5 -32.64 0.19 2.63
C VAL A 5 -31.59 1.06 3.32
N PRO A 6 -31.39 0.92 4.66
CA PRO A 6 -30.43 1.74 5.38
C PRO A 6 -29.02 1.54 4.80
N SER A 7 -28.39 2.63 4.41
CA SER A 7 -27.11 2.67 3.67
C SER A 7 -25.91 2.08 4.45
N ARG A 8 -26.04 1.87 5.76
CA ARG A 8 -24.96 1.45 6.66
C ARG A 8 -24.48 -0.01 6.53
N GLY A 9 -25.08 -0.84 5.69
CA GLY A 9 -24.67 -2.24 5.49
C GLY A 9 -24.24 -2.59 4.07
N LEU A 10 -24.39 -1.67 3.12
CA LEU A 10 -24.25 -1.98 1.71
C LEU A 10 -22.75 -2.15 1.31
N ALA A 11 -21.85 -1.31 1.81
CA ALA A 11 -20.42 -1.47 1.60
C ALA A 11 -19.89 -2.80 2.15
N VAL A 12 -20.45 -3.29 3.29
CA VAL A 12 -20.08 -4.60 3.87
C VAL A 12 -20.51 -5.75 2.95
N ARG A 13 -21.61 -5.61 2.20
CA ARG A 13 -22.02 -6.64 1.22
C ARG A 13 -21.01 -6.73 0.08
N GLN A 14 -20.54 -5.60 -0.42
CA GLN A 14 -19.49 -5.56 -1.44
C GLN A 14 -18.15 -6.12 -0.90
N PHE A 15 -17.78 -5.79 0.35
CA PHE A 15 -16.62 -6.38 1.03
C PHE A 15 -16.74 -7.92 1.12
N ARG A 16 -17.94 -8.44 1.51
CA ARG A 16 -18.18 -9.89 1.59
C ARG A 16 -18.05 -10.58 0.24
N PHE A 17 -18.45 -9.92 -0.86
CA PHE A 17 -18.25 -10.43 -2.22
C PHE A 17 -16.75 -10.67 -2.47
N TRP A 18 -15.91 -9.67 -2.24
CA TRP A 18 -14.45 -9.78 -2.40
C TRP A 18 -13.84 -10.83 -1.47
N LEU A 19 -14.32 -10.92 -0.23
CA LEU A 19 -13.86 -11.92 0.71
C LEU A 19 -14.20 -13.35 0.27
N THR A 20 -15.37 -13.53 -0.36
CA THR A 20 -15.80 -14.85 -0.90
C THR A 20 -14.93 -15.26 -2.08
N ASP A 21 -14.60 -14.32 -2.96
CA ASP A 21 -13.68 -14.56 -4.08
C ASP A 21 -12.27 -14.87 -3.58
N TYR A 22 -11.78 -14.11 -2.62
CA TYR A 22 -10.47 -14.34 -1.99
C TYR A 22 -10.36 -15.71 -1.30
N ARG A 23 -11.43 -16.22 -0.71
CA ARG A 23 -11.45 -17.59 -0.12
C ARG A 23 -11.11 -18.70 -1.11
N ARG A 24 -11.20 -18.46 -2.41
CA ARG A 24 -10.83 -19.42 -3.45
C ARG A 24 -9.35 -19.31 -3.83
N THR A 25 -8.75 -18.13 -3.67
CA THR A 25 -7.39 -17.81 -4.15
C THR A 25 -6.37 -17.57 -3.04
N TRP A 26 -6.78 -17.60 -1.76
CA TRP A 26 -5.98 -17.21 -0.60
C TRP A 26 -4.65 -17.93 -0.47
N ARG A 27 -4.60 -19.25 -0.85
CA ARG A 27 -3.38 -20.05 -0.76
C ARG A 27 -2.25 -19.46 -1.59
N GLY A 28 -2.49 -19.22 -2.87
CA GLY A 28 -1.50 -18.60 -3.76
C GLY A 28 -1.09 -17.20 -3.30
N SER A 29 -2.05 -16.44 -2.76
CA SER A 29 -1.84 -15.12 -2.24
C SER A 29 -0.92 -15.10 -0.99
N ILE A 30 -1.12 -16.04 -0.05
CA ILE A 30 -0.26 -16.16 1.13
C ILE A 30 1.16 -16.59 0.72
N TYR A 31 1.31 -17.53 -0.20
CA TYR A 31 2.64 -17.94 -0.67
C TYR A 31 3.41 -16.75 -1.26
N SER A 32 2.79 -15.95 -2.13
CA SER A 32 3.45 -14.78 -2.70
C SER A 32 3.73 -13.72 -1.64
N SER A 33 2.82 -13.51 -0.68
CA SER A 33 3.00 -12.55 0.41
C SER A 33 4.12 -12.93 1.38
N LEU A 34 4.40 -14.22 1.54
CA LEU A 34 5.50 -14.73 2.35
C LEU A 34 6.82 -14.72 1.57
N LEU A 35 6.79 -15.14 0.31
CA LEU A 35 7.99 -15.32 -0.50
C LEU A 35 8.69 -13.98 -0.79
N ASN A 36 7.93 -12.93 -1.11
CA ASN A 36 8.51 -11.61 -1.41
C ASN A 36 9.35 -11.03 -0.25
N PRO A 37 8.85 -10.92 1.00
CA PRO A 37 9.66 -10.47 2.12
C PRO A 37 10.91 -11.35 2.36
N VAL A 38 10.75 -12.67 2.29
CA VAL A 38 11.87 -13.61 2.51
C VAL A 38 12.97 -13.40 1.46
N LEU A 39 12.59 -13.27 0.19
CA LEU A 39 13.56 -13.04 -0.88
C LEU A 39 14.23 -11.67 -0.76
N PHE A 40 13.47 -10.59 -0.53
CA PHE A 40 14.04 -9.25 -0.44
C PHE A 40 14.91 -9.08 0.83
N LEU A 41 14.41 -9.45 2.00
CA LEU A 41 15.18 -9.36 3.23
C LEU A 41 16.36 -10.33 3.24
N GLY A 42 16.18 -11.54 2.69
CA GLY A 42 17.26 -12.52 2.54
C GLY A 42 18.36 -12.03 1.60
N ALA A 43 18.00 -11.68 0.36
CA ALA A 43 18.98 -11.27 -0.64
C ALA A 43 19.62 -9.92 -0.31
N MET A 44 18.83 -8.90 -0.01
CA MET A 44 19.32 -7.55 0.21
C MET A 44 19.79 -7.34 1.65
N GLY A 45 19.05 -7.85 2.64
CA GLY A 45 19.38 -7.67 4.05
C GLY A 45 20.55 -8.55 4.48
N LEU A 46 20.42 -9.86 4.33
CA LEU A 46 21.48 -10.81 4.77
C LEU A 46 22.62 -10.91 3.75
N GLY A 47 22.34 -10.84 2.45
CA GLY A 47 23.34 -10.93 1.39
C GLY A 47 24.15 -9.64 1.27
N LEU A 48 23.52 -8.59 0.75
CA LEU A 48 24.17 -7.28 0.58
C LEU A 48 24.49 -6.61 1.92
N GLY A 49 23.70 -6.88 2.96
CA GLY A 49 23.85 -6.30 4.29
C GLY A 49 25.24 -6.53 4.87
N LYS A 50 25.80 -7.74 4.77
CA LYS A 50 27.16 -8.04 5.23
C LYS A 50 28.22 -7.14 4.58
N LEU A 51 28.07 -6.84 3.29
CA LEU A 51 28.99 -5.96 2.57
C LEU A 51 28.83 -4.50 3.01
N VAL A 52 27.58 -4.04 3.17
CA VAL A 52 27.29 -2.66 3.61
C VAL A 52 27.77 -2.44 5.04
N ASP A 53 27.48 -3.37 5.95
CA ASP A 53 27.86 -3.29 7.36
C ASP A 53 29.39 -3.32 7.53
N ALA A 54 30.13 -4.05 6.68
CA ALA A 54 31.58 -4.07 6.67
C ALA A 54 32.21 -2.71 6.28
N HIS A 55 31.50 -1.86 5.54
CA HIS A 55 31.96 -0.50 5.19
C HIS A 55 31.52 0.57 6.20
N GLY A 56 30.82 0.17 7.27
CA GLY A 56 30.38 1.04 8.37
C GLY A 56 28.93 1.45 8.29
N THR A 57 28.28 1.45 9.44
CA THR A 57 26.85 1.70 9.61
C THR A 57 26.50 3.16 9.94
N ALA A 58 27.48 4.06 9.99
CA ALA A 58 27.30 5.46 10.40
C ALA A 58 26.23 6.20 9.55
N SER A 59 26.22 5.95 8.23
CA SER A 59 25.22 6.53 7.33
C SER A 59 23.82 5.99 7.52
N LEU A 60 23.66 4.85 8.21
CA LEU A 60 22.41 4.16 8.49
C LEU A 60 21.89 4.45 9.91
N GLY A 61 22.51 5.40 10.62
CA GLY A 61 22.14 5.71 12.01
C GLY A 61 22.72 4.72 13.03
N GLY A 62 23.78 3.98 12.69
CA GLY A 62 24.46 3.04 13.59
C GLY A 62 23.78 1.66 13.70
N VAL A 63 22.74 1.39 12.92
CA VAL A 63 22.04 0.09 12.88
C VAL A 63 22.52 -0.75 11.70
N SER A 64 22.32 -2.09 11.75
CA SER A 64 22.64 -2.95 10.62
C SER A 64 21.77 -2.61 9.39
N TYR A 65 22.27 -2.92 8.21
CA TYR A 65 21.55 -2.65 6.96
C TYR A 65 20.20 -3.39 6.92
N LEU A 66 20.13 -4.59 7.47
CA LEU A 66 18.89 -5.37 7.56
C LEU A 66 17.81 -4.64 8.38
N VAL A 67 18.19 -4.09 9.55
CA VAL A 67 17.27 -3.32 10.42
C VAL A 67 16.86 -1.99 9.79
N PHE A 68 17.77 -1.32 9.08
CA PHE A 68 17.47 -0.10 8.32
C PHE A 68 16.50 -0.37 7.16
N LEU A 69 16.68 -1.49 6.46
CA LEU A 69 15.95 -1.85 5.25
C LEU A 69 14.49 -2.28 5.53
N ALA A 70 14.28 -3.07 6.60
CA ALA A 70 13.00 -3.70 6.89
C ALA A 70 11.81 -2.72 6.97
N PRO A 71 11.83 -1.60 7.71
CA PRO A 71 10.72 -0.67 7.77
C PRO A 71 10.46 0.05 6.43
N GLY A 72 11.49 0.27 5.63
CA GLY A 72 11.36 0.79 4.27
C GLY A 72 10.62 -0.17 3.35
N LEU A 73 10.99 -1.44 3.38
CA LEU A 73 10.31 -2.50 2.63
C LEU A 73 8.89 -2.76 3.13
N LEU A 74 8.63 -2.59 4.43
CA LEU A 74 7.26 -2.68 4.99
C LEU A 74 6.33 -1.65 4.35
N ALA A 75 6.74 -0.39 4.29
CA ALA A 75 5.97 0.67 3.64
C ALA A 75 5.80 0.41 2.12
N ALA A 76 6.87 -0.07 1.47
CA ALA A 76 6.83 -0.44 0.06
C ALA A 76 5.91 -1.63 -0.22
N THR A 77 5.83 -2.61 0.69
CA THR A 77 4.87 -3.72 0.63
C THR A 77 3.43 -3.20 0.65
N GLY A 78 3.15 -2.20 1.49
CA GLY A 78 1.87 -1.49 1.49
C GLY A 78 1.54 -0.87 0.12
N MET A 79 2.47 -0.12 -0.45
CA MET A 79 2.31 0.46 -1.79
C MET A 79 2.09 -0.61 -2.87
N GLN A 80 2.94 -1.65 -2.92
CA GLN A 80 2.85 -2.70 -3.94
C GLN A 80 1.54 -3.47 -3.87
N THR A 81 1.09 -3.83 -2.66
CA THR A 81 -0.21 -4.47 -2.42
C THR A 81 -1.34 -3.57 -2.90
N ALA A 82 -1.32 -2.29 -2.54
CA ALA A 82 -2.33 -1.32 -2.95
C ALA A 82 -2.43 -1.17 -4.46
N VAL A 83 -1.29 -1.00 -5.14
CA VAL A 83 -1.24 -0.88 -6.61
C VAL A 83 -1.79 -2.15 -7.27
N GLY A 84 -1.38 -3.33 -6.80
CA GLY A 84 -1.83 -4.61 -7.33
C GLY A 84 -3.34 -4.81 -7.19
N GLU A 85 -3.89 -4.55 -6.02
CA GLU A 85 -5.32 -4.74 -5.73
C GLU A 85 -6.20 -3.65 -6.38
N SER A 86 -5.68 -2.47 -6.66
CA SER A 86 -6.46 -1.32 -7.15
C SER A 86 -6.38 -1.11 -8.67
N THR A 87 -5.58 -1.87 -9.41
CA THR A 87 -5.44 -1.77 -10.87
C THR A 87 -6.28 -2.83 -11.60
N TYR A 88 -5.69 -4.00 -11.86
CA TYR A 88 -6.34 -5.06 -12.62
C TYR A 88 -7.63 -5.58 -11.99
N PRO A 89 -7.77 -5.76 -10.67
CA PRO A 89 -9.04 -6.22 -10.09
C PRO A 89 -10.19 -5.25 -10.33
N VAL A 90 -9.95 -3.94 -10.22
CA VAL A 90 -10.97 -2.91 -10.51
C VAL A 90 -11.33 -2.91 -11.99
N PHE A 91 -10.33 -2.94 -12.87
CA PHE A 91 -10.55 -2.99 -14.31
C PHE A 91 -11.32 -4.25 -14.74
N ALA A 92 -10.92 -5.42 -14.23
CA ALA A 92 -11.59 -6.68 -14.49
C ALA A 92 -13.05 -6.63 -14.07
N SER A 93 -13.33 -6.05 -12.90
CA SER A 93 -14.70 -5.91 -12.37
C SER A 93 -15.60 -5.00 -13.22
N VAL A 94 -15.00 -4.05 -13.96
CA VAL A 94 -15.74 -3.17 -14.88
C VAL A 94 -15.84 -3.77 -16.28
N LYS A 95 -14.75 -4.34 -16.81
CA LYS A 95 -14.64 -4.69 -18.23
C LYS A 95 -14.84 -6.16 -18.53
N TRP A 96 -14.22 -7.05 -17.75
CA TRP A 96 -14.21 -8.48 -18.05
C TRP A 96 -15.35 -9.21 -17.37
N THR A 97 -15.42 -9.15 -16.05
CA THR A 97 -16.46 -9.85 -15.27
C THR A 97 -17.75 -9.04 -15.13
N LYS A 98 -17.69 -7.73 -15.38
CA LYS A 98 -18.83 -6.78 -15.27
C LYS A 98 -19.53 -6.82 -13.89
N THR A 99 -18.84 -7.29 -12.85
CA THR A 99 -19.39 -7.43 -11.50
C THR A 99 -19.79 -6.08 -10.89
N TYR A 100 -19.08 -4.99 -11.22
CA TYR A 100 -19.45 -3.65 -10.76
C TYR A 100 -20.70 -3.13 -11.47
N LEU A 101 -20.91 -3.48 -12.74
CA LEU A 101 -22.14 -3.15 -13.45
C LEU A 101 -23.33 -3.96 -12.92
N ALA A 102 -23.12 -5.23 -12.60
CA ALA A 102 -24.15 -6.05 -11.94
C ALA A 102 -24.48 -5.51 -10.54
N ALA A 103 -23.49 -5.03 -9.79
CA ALA A 103 -23.69 -4.39 -8.49
C ALA A 103 -24.53 -3.11 -8.61
N SER A 104 -24.37 -2.31 -9.68
CA SER A 104 -25.17 -1.10 -9.91
C SER A 104 -26.63 -1.40 -10.27
N ALA A 105 -26.96 -2.61 -10.75
CA ALA A 105 -28.32 -3.09 -10.94
C ALA A 105 -29.00 -3.55 -9.64
N SER A 106 -28.30 -3.56 -8.51
CA SER A 106 -28.78 -3.85 -7.16
C SER A 106 -28.99 -2.55 -6.37
N PRO A 107 -29.49 -2.59 -5.11
CA PRO A 107 -29.58 -1.39 -4.26
C PRO A 107 -28.23 -0.77 -3.86
N LEU A 108 -27.10 -1.32 -4.30
CA LEU A 108 -25.74 -0.80 -4.03
C LEU A 108 -25.51 0.52 -4.78
N ARG A 109 -25.04 1.52 -4.06
CA ARG A 109 -24.60 2.78 -4.67
C ARG A 109 -23.15 2.66 -5.15
N PRO A 110 -22.70 3.40 -6.18
CA PRO A 110 -21.30 3.40 -6.60
C PRO A 110 -20.31 3.68 -5.47
N ALA A 111 -20.69 4.53 -4.51
CA ALA A 111 -19.90 4.79 -3.30
C ALA A 111 -19.75 3.55 -2.39
N ASP A 112 -20.77 2.68 -2.35
CA ASP A 112 -20.71 1.45 -1.55
C ASP A 112 -19.80 0.42 -2.21
N VAL A 113 -19.78 0.38 -3.55
CA VAL A 113 -18.85 -0.47 -4.33
C VAL A 113 -17.41 -0.05 -4.06
N LEU A 114 -17.10 1.25 -4.17
CA LEU A 114 -15.77 1.79 -3.86
C LEU A 114 -15.35 1.48 -2.41
N ARG A 115 -16.20 1.84 -1.44
CA ARG A 115 -15.89 1.64 -0.01
C ARG A 115 -15.72 0.16 0.32
N GLY A 116 -16.56 -0.71 -0.23
CA GLY A 116 -16.47 -2.15 0.00
C GLY A 116 -15.19 -2.76 -0.56
N HIS A 117 -14.72 -2.28 -1.71
CA HIS A 117 -13.42 -2.69 -2.24
C HIS A 117 -12.25 -2.14 -1.42
N LEU A 118 -12.26 -0.86 -1.05
CA LEU A 118 -11.23 -0.28 -0.17
C LEU A 118 -11.16 -0.98 1.20
N LEU A 119 -12.28 -1.42 1.77
CA LEU A 119 -12.28 -2.27 2.97
C LEU A 119 -11.58 -3.60 2.73
N PHE A 120 -11.79 -4.22 1.57
CA PHE A 120 -11.09 -5.45 1.20
C PHE A 120 -9.58 -5.19 1.01
N VAL A 121 -9.21 -4.12 0.33
CA VAL A 121 -7.80 -3.72 0.17
C VAL A 121 -7.16 -3.46 1.54
N THR A 122 -7.88 -2.82 2.49
CA THR A 122 -7.40 -2.63 3.87
C THR A 122 -7.10 -3.96 4.55
N LEU A 123 -7.98 -4.96 4.41
CA LEU A 123 -7.74 -6.31 4.93
C LEU A 123 -6.47 -6.93 4.30
N ARG A 124 -6.33 -6.83 2.98
CA ARG A 124 -5.17 -7.34 2.25
C ARG A 124 -3.86 -6.67 2.69
N LEU A 125 -3.89 -5.35 2.85
CA LEU A 125 -2.77 -4.56 3.37
C LEU A 125 -2.38 -5.02 4.78
N THR A 126 -3.35 -5.16 5.67
CA THR A 126 -3.11 -5.61 7.04
C THR A 126 -2.49 -7.01 7.07
N MET A 127 -3.00 -7.93 6.25
CA MET A 127 -2.46 -9.29 6.14
C MET A 127 -1.03 -9.29 5.59
N ASN A 128 -0.79 -8.63 4.45
CA ASN A 128 0.51 -8.66 3.79
C ASN A 128 1.59 -7.94 4.62
N CYS A 129 1.28 -6.77 5.18
CA CYS A 129 2.19 -6.05 6.08
C CYS A 129 2.41 -6.80 7.40
N GLY A 130 1.38 -7.46 7.94
CA GLY A 130 1.50 -8.31 9.12
C GLY A 130 2.42 -9.52 8.87
N ILE A 131 2.26 -10.22 7.74
CA ILE A 131 3.14 -11.31 7.32
C ILE A 131 4.58 -10.78 7.15
N PHE A 132 4.74 -9.59 6.53
CA PHE A 132 6.05 -8.97 6.38
C PHE A 132 6.73 -8.75 7.73
N ILE A 133 6.02 -8.18 8.72
CA ILE A 133 6.56 -7.95 10.08
C ILE A 133 6.95 -9.28 10.73
N ALA A 134 6.14 -10.32 10.60
CA ALA A 134 6.45 -11.65 11.13
C ALA A 134 7.73 -12.24 10.52
N VAL A 135 7.89 -12.12 9.20
CA VAL A 135 9.11 -12.56 8.49
C VAL A 135 10.32 -11.72 8.91
N ALA A 136 10.17 -10.40 8.99
CA ALA A 136 11.25 -9.50 9.42
C ALA A 136 11.71 -9.83 10.84
N ALA A 137 10.79 -10.10 11.75
CA ALA A 137 11.11 -10.54 13.11
C ALA A 137 11.85 -11.89 13.14
N ALA A 138 11.39 -12.86 12.34
CA ALA A 138 12.03 -14.17 12.23
C ALA A 138 13.46 -14.11 11.66
N LEU A 139 13.75 -13.12 10.81
CA LEU A 139 15.08 -12.89 10.22
C LEU A 139 15.98 -11.98 11.08
N GLY A 140 15.52 -11.53 12.25
CA GLY A 140 16.30 -10.62 13.12
C GLY A 140 16.39 -9.18 12.58
N ALA A 141 15.45 -8.77 11.72
CA ALA A 141 15.39 -7.43 11.16
C ALA A 141 14.66 -6.42 12.06
N VAL A 142 14.38 -6.80 13.31
CA VAL A 142 13.56 -6.03 14.25
C VAL A 142 14.35 -5.85 15.56
N ASP A 143 14.74 -4.61 15.85
CA ASP A 143 15.39 -4.28 17.12
C ASP A 143 14.41 -3.90 18.23
N SER A 144 13.20 -3.50 17.87
CA SER A 144 12.20 -2.98 18.81
C SER A 144 10.79 -3.48 18.52
N GLY A 145 10.04 -3.82 19.57
CA GLY A 145 8.62 -4.16 19.45
C GLY A 145 7.74 -3.03 18.87
N TRP A 146 8.27 -1.82 18.79
CA TRP A 146 7.59 -0.68 18.16
C TRP A 146 7.32 -0.85 16.66
N ILE A 147 7.95 -1.84 15.99
CA ILE A 147 7.63 -2.16 14.58
C ILE A 147 6.16 -2.51 14.39
N VAL A 148 5.48 -3.02 15.42
CA VAL A 148 4.03 -3.30 15.37
C VAL A 148 3.24 -2.00 15.17
N ALA A 149 3.72 -0.87 15.73
CA ALA A 149 3.13 0.45 15.50
C ALA A 149 3.33 0.96 14.07
N ALA A 150 4.29 0.41 13.33
CA ALA A 150 4.46 0.70 11.91
C ALA A 150 3.39 0.02 11.01
N LEU A 151 2.70 -1.02 11.50
CA LEU A 151 1.64 -1.69 10.74
C LEU A 151 0.53 -0.73 10.28
N PRO A 152 -0.14 0.03 11.16
CA PRO A 152 -1.16 0.99 10.73
C PRO A 152 -0.61 2.06 9.78
N VAL A 153 0.65 2.45 9.91
CA VAL A 153 1.31 3.40 9.00
C VAL A 153 1.50 2.78 7.61
N ALA A 154 1.96 1.53 7.52
CA ALA A 154 2.10 0.81 6.26
C ALA A 154 0.73 0.60 5.57
N VAL A 155 -0.31 0.31 6.34
CA VAL A 155 -1.69 0.22 5.84
C VAL A 155 -2.17 1.57 5.32
N LEU A 156 -1.94 2.66 6.06
CA LEU A 156 -2.31 4.01 5.63
C LEU A 156 -1.51 4.43 4.38
N THR A 157 -0.23 4.07 4.30
CA THR A 157 0.59 4.25 3.09
C THR A 157 -0.05 3.53 1.91
N GLY A 158 -0.43 2.27 2.07
CA GLY A 158 -1.15 1.53 1.04
C GLY A 158 -2.45 2.22 0.63
N LEU A 159 -3.27 2.69 1.57
CA LEU A 159 -4.52 3.40 1.27
C LEU A 159 -4.30 4.73 0.53
N ALA A 160 -3.20 5.43 0.81
CA ALA A 160 -2.81 6.64 0.10
C ALA A 160 -2.51 6.38 -1.40
N PHE A 161 -2.17 5.13 -1.76
CA PHE A 161 -2.05 4.68 -3.16
C PHE A 161 -3.35 4.05 -3.68
N ALA A 162 -3.99 3.19 -2.90
CA ALA A 162 -5.17 2.47 -3.34
C ALA A 162 -6.30 3.40 -3.80
N ALA A 163 -6.68 4.36 -2.97
CA ALA A 163 -7.82 5.22 -3.25
C ALA A 163 -7.70 6.05 -4.55
N PRO A 164 -6.58 6.77 -4.84
CA PRO A 164 -6.43 7.48 -6.09
C PRO A 164 -6.26 6.53 -7.30
N ILE A 165 -5.60 5.37 -7.12
CA ILE A 165 -5.45 4.39 -8.21
C ILE A 165 -6.79 3.77 -8.57
N GLU A 166 -7.64 3.41 -7.61
CA GLU A 166 -9.00 2.94 -7.88
C GLU A 166 -9.84 3.98 -8.62
N ALA A 167 -9.75 5.24 -8.16
CA ALA A 167 -10.44 6.35 -8.81
C ALA A 167 -10.05 6.51 -10.28
N TRP A 168 -8.78 6.22 -10.60
CA TRP A 168 -8.28 6.28 -11.95
C TRP A 168 -8.58 4.99 -12.73
N ALA A 169 -8.39 3.80 -12.14
CA ALA A 169 -8.55 2.50 -12.79
C ALA A 169 -9.97 2.26 -13.30
N VAL A 170 -11.00 2.66 -12.53
CA VAL A 170 -12.40 2.53 -12.91
C VAL A 170 -12.73 3.27 -14.22
N THR A 171 -11.98 4.31 -14.57
CA THR A 171 -12.18 5.11 -15.79
C THR A 171 -11.51 4.52 -17.02
N ARG A 172 -10.59 3.56 -16.85
CA ARG A 172 -9.78 3.05 -17.95
C ARG A 172 -10.57 2.15 -18.89
N THR A 173 -10.22 2.26 -20.16
CA THR A 173 -10.81 1.46 -21.24
C THR A 173 -9.88 0.38 -21.75
N ARG A 174 -8.56 0.55 -21.51
CA ARG A 174 -7.49 -0.39 -21.90
C ARG A 174 -6.59 -0.67 -20.70
N ASP A 175 -6.19 -1.92 -20.54
CA ASP A 175 -5.29 -2.41 -19.48
C ASP A 175 -3.83 -1.96 -19.65
N THR A 176 -3.42 -1.70 -20.90
CA THR A 176 -2.08 -1.19 -21.22
C THR A 176 -1.71 0.09 -20.45
N SER A 177 -2.73 0.87 -20.03
CA SER A 177 -2.52 2.08 -19.22
C SER A 177 -1.87 1.77 -17.87
N PHE A 178 -2.04 0.55 -17.32
CA PHE A 178 -1.46 0.18 -16.02
C PHE A 178 0.06 0.04 -16.07
N ALA A 179 0.62 -0.33 -17.23
CA ALA A 179 2.07 -0.39 -17.42
C ALA A 179 2.75 0.97 -17.10
N VAL A 180 2.06 2.08 -17.34
CA VAL A 180 2.56 3.43 -17.02
C VAL A 180 2.71 3.60 -15.50
N ILE A 181 1.67 3.21 -14.72
CA ILE A 181 1.74 3.28 -13.25
C ILE A 181 2.88 2.40 -12.71
N PHE A 182 2.99 1.16 -13.20
CA PHE A 182 4.03 0.25 -12.72
C PHE A 182 5.43 0.75 -13.06
N ARG A 183 5.68 1.16 -14.33
CA ARG A 183 7.01 1.52 -14.80
C ARG A 183 7.45 2.92 -14.40
N PHE A 184 6.56 3.90 -14.45
CA PHE A 184 6.90 5.32 -14.23
C PHE A 184 6.43 5.86 -12.88
N GLY A 185 5.53 5.17 -12.20
CA GLY A 185 5.08 5.51 -10.85
C GLY A 185 5.75 4.63 -9.80
N MET A 186 5.35 3.36 -9.75
CA MET A 186 5.72 2.45 -8.66
C MET A 186 7.23 2.18 -8.60
N ILE A 187 7.86 1.82 -9.73
CA ILE A 187 9.30 1.46 -9.75
C ILE A 187 10.18 2.64 -9.34
N PRO A 188 10.05 3.86 -9.90
CA PRO A 188 10.86 4.99 -9.46
C PRO A 188 10.63 5.35 -7.99
N MET A 189 9.37 5.36 -7.51
CA MET A 189 9.10 5.60 -6.10
C MET A 189 9.74 4.53 -5.21
N PHE A 190 9.64 3.25 -5.57
CA PHE A 190 10.25 2.16 -4.83
C PHE A 190 11.76 2.32 -4.69
N LEU A 191 12.44 2.78 -5.74
CA LEU A 191 13.90 2.94 -5.75
C LEU A 191 14.35 4.21 -5.02
N PHE A 192 13.64 5.33 -5.19
CA PHE A 192 14.12 6.65 -4.80
C PHE A 192 13.43 7.26 -3.57
N SER A 193 12.45 6.58 -2.95
CA SER A 193 11.78 7.09 -1.74
C SER A 193 12.47 6.71 -0.41
N GLY A 194 13.76 6.37 -0.45
CA GLY A 194 14.52 6.07 0.76
C GLY A 194 14.29 4.67 1.33
N VAL A 195 13.78 3.73 0.54
CA VAL A 195 13.59 2.33 0.95
C VAL A 195 14.95 1.65 1.20
N PHE A 196 15.85 1.72 0.22
CA PHE A 196 17.13 0.98 0.20
C PHE A 196 18.32 1.74 0.79
N PHE A 197 18.28 3.06 0.77
CA PHE A 197 19.34 3.93 1.26
C PHE A 197 18.78 5.26 1.78
N PRO A 198 19.50 5.96 2.63
CA PRO A 198 19.06 7.27 3.11
C PRO A 198 18.90 8.26 1.96
N ILE A 199 17.83 9.06 2.00
CA ILE A 199 17.51 10.02 0.93
C ILE A 199 18.59 11.09 0.76
N THR A 200 19.41 11.30 1.80
CA THR A 200 20.57 12.20 1.78
C THR A 200 21.66 11.78 0.81
N GLN A 201 21.70 10.51 0.41
CA GLN A 201 22.63 9.98 -0.60
C GLN A 201 22.18 10.28 -2.03
N LEU A 202 20.92 10.68 -2.23
CA LEU A 202 20.45 11.10 -3.54
C LEU A 202 21.03 12.45 -3.96
N PRO A 203 21.20 12.69 -5.27
CA PRO A 203 21.51 14.01 -5.80
C PRO A 203 20.52 15.07 -5.31
N ALA A 204 21.01 16.28 -4.99
CA ALA A 204 20.22 17.34 -4.35
C ALA A 204 18.94 17.70 -5.15
N TRP A 205 18.98 17.60 -6.47
CA TRP A 205 17.84 17.93 -7.35
C TRP A 205 16.72 16.87 -7.34
N ILE A 206 16.99 15.61 -6.96
CA ILE A 206 15.96 14.55 -6.86
C ILE A 206 15.28 14.56 -5.48
N ARG A 207 15.97 14.98 -4.42
CA ARG A 207 15.46 14.95 -3.04
C ARG A 207 14.08 15.60 -2.88
N PRO A 208 13.82 16.81 -3.42
CA PRO A 208 12.51 17.44 -3.29
C PRO A 208 11.39 16.60 -3.90
N VAL A 209 11.64 15.95 -5.04
CA VAL A 209 10.66 15.06 -5.69
C VAL A 209 10.37 13.84 -4.80
N ALA A 210 11.41 13.25 -4.22
CA ALA A 210 11.25 12.12 -3.32
C ALA A 210 10.43 12.49 -2.08
N TYR A 211 10.68 13.65 -1.47
CA TYR A 211 9.91 14.16 -0.31
C TYR A 211 8.43 14.37 -0.60
N LEU A 212 8.05 14.64 -1.85
CA LEU A 212 6.65 14.79 -2.26
C LEU A 212 5.94 13.45 -2.49
N THR A 213 6.65 12.32 -2.43
CA THR A 213 6.02 11.02 -2.67
C THR A 213 5.34 10.49 -1.40
N PRO A 214 4.11 9.94 -1.49
CA PRO A 214 3.47 9.29 -0.33
C PRO A 214 4.32 8.14 0.24
N LEU A 215 5.07 7.44 -0.60
CA LEU A 215 5.92 6.34 -0.15
C LEU A 215 7.02 6.83 0.80
N TRP A 216 7.66 7.98 0.52
CA TRP A 216 8.68 8.51 1.41
C TRP A 216 8.13 8.80 2.81
N HIS A 217 6.94 9.39 2.91
CA HIS A 217 6.30 9.64 4.21
C HIS A 217 6.02 8.34 4.97
N GLY A 218 5.57 7.30 4.26
CA GLY A 218 5.40 5.97 4.84
C GLY A 218 6.71 5.36 5.32
N VAL A 219 7.76 5.39 4.49
CA VAL A 219 9.11 4.88 4.83
C VAL A 219 9.70 5.62 6.02
N ALA A 220 9.66 6.96 6.01
CA ALA A 220 10.21 7.79 7.07
C ALA A 220 9.55 7.48 8.42
N LEU A 221 8.22 7.40 8.46
CA LEU A 221 7.48 7.13 9.69
C LEU A 221 7.61 5.68 10.15
N CYS A 222 7.53 4.70 9.25
CA CYS A 222 7.75 3.29 9.60
C CYS A 222 9.16 3.10 10.20
N ARG A 223 10.18 3.76 9.64
CA ARG A 223 11.55 3.68 10.13
C ARG A 223 11.70 4.39 11.48
N ALA A 224 11.16 5.58 11.63
CA ALA A 224 11.21 6.31 12.89
C ALA A 224 10.53 5.53 14.03
N LEU A 225 9.41 4.88 13.77
CA LEU A 225 8.74 4.00 14.74
C LEU A 225 9.59 2.77 15.06
N SER A 226 10.10 2.08 14.05
CA SER A 226 10.88 0.85 14.24
C SER A 226 12.19 1.09 15.01
N LEU A 227 12.80 2.26 14.84
CA LEU A 227 14.04 2.65 15.53
C LEU A 227 13.80 3.43 16.84
N GLY A 228 12.53 3.65 17.24
CA GLY A 228 12.21 4.40 18.45
C GLY A 228 12.56 5.89 18.39
N THR A 229 12.77 6.46 17.21
CA THR A 229 13.13 7.88 17.00
C THR A 229 11.95 8.75 16.59
N ALA A 230 10.73 8.19 16.59
CA ALA A 230 9.51 8.90 16.20
C ALA A 230 9.17 10.02 17.18
N THR A 231 9.00 11.24 16.66
CA THR A 231 8.50 12.37 17.43
C THR A 231 7.01 12.58 17.13
N PRO A 232 6.19 13.00 18.10
CA PRO A 232 4.76 13.22 17.87
C PRO A 232 4.47 14.20 16.73
N GLY A 233 5.24 15.29 16.64
CA GLY A 233 5.10 16.29 15.57
C GLY A 233 5.43 15.72 14.19
N GLY A 234 6.54 14.99 14.07
CA GLY A 234 6.93 14.33 12.81
C GLY A 234 5.90 13.27 12.39
N ALA A 235 5.42 12.45 13.34
CA ALA A 235 4.39 11.46 13.07
C ALA A 235 3.10 12.09 12.55
N LEU A 236 2.66 13.21 13.15
CA LEU A 236 1.45 13.93 12.72
C LEU A 236 1.57 14.45 11.28
N VAL A 237 2.73 14.99 10.89
CA VAL A 237 2.98 15.46 9.51
C VAL A 237 2.88 14.32 8.51
N HIS A 238 3.55 13.19 8.78
CA HIS A 238 3.54 12.05 7.87
C HIS A 238 2.15 11.40 7.78
N VAL A 239 1.46 11.18 8.90
CA VAL A 239 0.09 10.65 8.94
C VAL A 239 -0.88 11.60 8.24
N GLY A 240 -0.79 12.91 8.52
CA GLY A 240 -1.62 13.93 7.88
C GLY A 240 -1.48 13.95 6.36
N TYR A 241 -0.24 13.87 5.87
CA TYR A 241 0.04 13.80 4.44
C TYR A 241 -0.56 12.55 3.78
N LEU A 242 -0.33 11.37 4.37
CA LEU A 242 -0.87 10.11 3.86
C LEU A 242 -2.41 10.08 3.91
N ALA A 243 -2.99 10.59 5.00
CA ALA A 243 -4.45 10.70 5.15
C ALA A 243 -5.06 11.66 4.12
N LEU A 244 -4.38 12.77 3.81
CA LEU A 244 -4.81 13.70 2.77
C LEU A 244 -4.85 13.03 1.39
N TRP A 245 -3.81 12.28 1.03
CA TRP A 245 -3.77 11.50 -0.22
C TRP A 245 -4.88 10.46 -0.30
N ALA A 246 -5.12 9.70 0.77
CA ALA A 246 -6.19 8.74 0.85
C ALA A 246 -7.57 9.41 0.73
N ALA A 247 -7.80 10.51 1.44
CA ALA A 247 -9.04 11.27 1.41
C ALA A 247 -9.31 11.89 0.02
N ALA A 248 -8.29 12.50 -0.58
CA ALA A 248 -8.38 13.07 -1.93
C ALA A 248 -8.69 11.98 -2.97
N GLY A 249 -8.01 10.82 -2.88
CA GLY A 249 -8.30 9.65 -3.71
C GLY A 249 -9.71 9.12 -3.54
N MET A 250 -10.20 9.03 -2.31
CA MET A 250 -11.57 8.61 -2.00
C MET A 250 -12.61 9.59 -2.55
N ALA A 251 -12.38 10.89 -2.44
CA ALA A 251 -13.25 11.93 -3.00
C ALA A 251 -13.28 11.88 -4.54
N ALA A 252 -12.12 11.69 -5.18
CA ALA A 252 -12.01 11.47 -6.62
C ALA A 252 -12.74 10.17 -7.03
N GLY A 253 -12.51 9.08 -6.28
CA GLY A 253 -13.17 7.78 -6.51
C GLY A 253 -14.68 7.88 -6.44
N HIS A 254 -15.22 8.60 -5.47
CA HIS A 254 -16.66 8.82 -5.36
C HIS A 254 -17.23 9.43 -6.66
N ARG A 255 -16.57 10.44 -7.23
CA ARG A 255 -16.99 11.09 -8.48
C ARG A 255 -16.84 10.17 -9.70
N THR A 256 -15.72 9.46 -9.82
CA THR A 256 -15.43 8.64 -10.99
C THR A 256 -16.28 7.38 -11.03
N TYR A 257 -16.52 6.72 -9.87
CA TYR A 257 -17.43 5.58 -9.79
C TYR A 257 -18.88 5.98 -10.11
N GLN A 258 -19.37 7.12 -9.62
CA GLN A 258 -20.69 7.62 -9.98
C GLN A 258 -20.83 7.83 -11.49
N ARG A 259 -19.86 8.52 -12.12
CA ARG A 259 -19.89 8.76 -13.56
C ARG A 259 -19.77 7.48 -14.40
N ARG A 260 -19.07 6.46 -13.89
CA ARG A 260 -18.81 5.24 -14.65
C ARG A 260 -19.88 4.18 -14.53
N LEU A 261 -20.52 4.09 -13.38
CA LEU A 261 -21.50 3.03 -13.09
C LEU A 261 -22.96 3.49 -13.30
N TYR A 262 -23.21 4.80 -13.39
CA TYR A 262 -24.54 5.36 -13.68
C TYR A 262 -24.66 6.03 -15.06
N ALA A 263 -23.54 6.07 -15.84
CA ALA A 263 -23.59 6.44 -17.26
C ALA A 263 -23.82 5.19 -18.12
#